data_25e3b7bcc4916e7dbfc781bec2341884
#
_entry.id   25e3b7bcc4916e7dbfc781bec2341884
#
_cell.length_a   1.000
_cell.length_b   1.000
_cell.length_c   1.000
_cell.angle_alpha   90.00
_cell.angle_beta   90.00
_cell.angle_gamma   90.00
#
_symmetry.space_group_name_H-M   'P 1'
#
loop_
_entity.id
_entity.type
_entity.pdbx_description
1 polymer ?
#
loop_
_entity_poly.entity_id
_entity_poly.type
_entity_poly.pdbx_seq_one_letter_code
_entity_poly.pdbx_strand_id
1 'polypeptide(L)'
;MEDNPRIPMETAAKIIRRSIYTFLQNYQFFTSVAALLAFPFSVSILLSQALVPSSTYLLPTVYNRLQNLFLAAGFPLSSEFFTILNLKLSQTISSSIFTLPFTLTFFLFAKASVIQALNRHKQSSPPSCISIFNPLLFTYVCNSILIISANATAFCLLFISFNFLEGFGFSSRNNLLLLSAAGIVLYSVLLANALIISNFSLVLSGTERSSGCLAILKACVMIRGRTATALALALPVNLALAGIEALFQYRIVRASHRGQTPSSLMALEGMLIAYMYSIILVLDTIATCIFFKTCKQSSCVDQEGRYPYKIEIAGEDINAGHVSLKVSHELP
;
A
#
# COMPACT_ATOMS: atom_id res chain seq x y z
N MET A 1 -22.21 -6.72 -28.08
CA MET A 1 -22.49 -5.68 -27.06
C MET A 1 -21.16 -5.10 -26.66
N GLU A 2 -20.76 -3.98 -27.25
CA GLU A 2 -19.49 -3.32 -26.96
C GLU A 2 -19.51 -2.83 -25.51
N ASP A 3 -18.70 -3.46 -24.65
CA ASP A 3 -18.42 -2.96 -23.30
C ASP A 3 -17.68 -1.62 -23.43
N ASN A 4 -18.45 -0.56 -23.33
CA ASN A 4 -17.94 0.80 -23.26
C ASN A 4 -16.85 0.85 -22.17
N PRO A 5 -15.61 1.26 -22.45
CA PRO A 5 -14.54 1.31 -21.45
C PRO A 5 -14.94 2.33 -20.39
N ARG A 6 -15.53 1.83 -19.30
CA ARG A 6 -15.93 2.66 -18.16
C ARG A 6 -14.70 3.44 -17.70
N ILE A 7 -14.85 4.74 -17.65
CA ILE A 7 -13.77 5.65 -17.24
C ILE A 7 -13.21 5.15 -15.89
N PRO A 8 -11.89 4.91 -15.76
CA PRO A 8 -11.28 4.34 -14.55
C PRO A 8 -11.67 5.09 -13.26
N MET A 9 -11.91 6.38 -13.39
CA MET A 9 -12.30 7.28 -12.30
C MET A 9 -13.73 7.03 -11.81
N GLU A 10 -14.68 6.72 -12.70
CA GLU A 10 -16.04 6.35 -12.32
C GLU A 10 -16.10 5.03 -11.56
N THR A 11 -15.30 4.06 -11.99
CA THR A 11 -15.18 2.77 -11.31
C THR A 11 -14.57 2.93 -9.92
N ALA A 12 -13.54 3.76 -9.75
CA ALA A 12 -12.91 4.05 -8.46
C ALA A 12 -13.89 4.75 -7.50
N ALA A 13 -14.63 5.77 -7.98
CA ALA A 13 -15.65 6.46 -7.18
C ALA A 13 -16.75 5.51 -6.70
N LYS A 14 -17.20 4.57 -7.55
CA LYS A 14 -18.17 3.55 -7.19
C LYS A 14 -17.64 2.60 -6.10
N ILE A 15 -16.36 2.22 -6.17
CA ILE A 15 -15.71 1.38 -5.16
C ILE A 15 -15.61 2.13 -3.83
N ILE A 16 -15.18 3.40 -3.82
CA ILE A 16 -15.10 4.23 -2.62
C ILE A 16 -16.48 4.37 -1.97
N ARG A 17 -17.52 4.71 -2.75
CA ARG A 17 -18.88 4.81 -2.24
C ARG A 17 -19.37 3.50 -1.62
N ARG A 18 -19.06 2.36 -2.26
CA ARG A 18 -19.40 1.04 -1.72
C ARG A 18 -18.62 0.73 -0.44
N SER A 19 -17.37 1.18 -0.34
CA SER A 19 -16.54 1.00 0.85
C SER A 19 -17.08 1.77 2.04
N ILE A 20 -17.49 3.02 1.83
CA ILE A 20 -18.13 3.84 2.86
C ILE A 20 -19.46 3.21 3.30
N TYR A 21 -20.28 2.74 2.35
CA TYR A 21 -21.52 2.05 2.68
C TYR A 21 -21.27 0.77 3.50
N THR A 22 -20.30 -0.05 3.12
CA THR A 22 -19.92 -1.27 3.86
C THR A 22 -19.42 -0.95 5.27
N PHE A 23 -18.65 0.14 5.42
CA PHE A 23 -18.18 0.62 6.72
C PHE A 23 -19.38 1.02 7.60
N LEU A 24 -20.32 1.79 7.06
CA LEU A 24 -21.51 2.24 7.79
C LEU A 24 -22.45 1.10 8.16
N GLN A 25 -22.60 0.11 7.28
CA GLN A 25 -23.44 -1.07 7.54
C GLN A 25 -22.94 -1.90 8.74
N ASN A 26 -21.63 -1.98 8.96
CA ASN A 26 -21.00 -2.67 10.09
C ASN A 26 -20.19 -1.69 10.97
N TYR A 27 -20.72 -0.50 11.13
CA TYR A 27 -20.09 0.63 11.81
C TYR A 27 -19.50 0.24 13.18
N GLN A 28 -20.27 -0.45 14.03
CA GLN A 28 -19.83 -0.81 15.37
C GLN A 28 -18.58 -1.70 15.37
N PHE A 29 -18.50 -2.66 14.46
CA PHE A 29 -17.34 -3.51 14.32
C PHE A 29 -16.11 -2.74 13.78
N PHE A 30 -16.28 -1.99 12.69
CA PHE A 30 -15.13 -1.30 12.07
C PHE A 30 -14.61 -0.14 12.92
N THR A 31 -15.45 0.57 13.66
CA THR A 31 -15.01 1.60 14.62
C THR A 31 -14.27 0.97 15.80
N SER A 32 -14.70 -0.20 16.28
CA SER A 32 -13.96 -0.93 17.33
C SER A 32 -12.59 -1.40 16.84
N VAL A 33 -12.49 -1.92 15.61
CA VAL A 33 -11.19 -2.28 14.99
C VAL A 33 -10.31 -1.04 14.81
N ALA A 34 -10.89 0.09 14.38
CA ALA A 34 -10.16 1.34 14.23
C ALA A 34 -9.62 1.84 15.59
N ALA A 35 -10.44 1.81 16.65
CA ALA A 35 -10.06 2.29 17.97
C ALA A 35 -9.07 1.38 18.72
N LEU A 36 -9.21 0.06 18.62
CA LEU A 36 -8.40 -0.87 19.40
C LEU A 36 -7.13 -1.33 18.68
N LEU A 37 -7.22 -1.54 17.36
CA LEU A 37 -6.12 -2.13 16.58
C LEU A 37 -5.42 -1.10 15.69
N ALA A 38 -6.14 -0.26 14.95
CA ALA A 38 -5.50 0.69 14.06
C ALA A 38 -4.98 1.94 14.78
N PHE A 39 -5.62 2.35 15.88
CA PHE A 39 -5.27 3.56 16.63
C PHE A 39 -3.84 3.55 17.21
N PRO A 40 -3.34 2.49 17.89
CA PRO A 40 -1.97 2.46 18.40
C PRO A 40 -0.92 2.62 17.30
N PHE A 41 -1.17 2.04 16.12
CA PHE A 41 -0.33 2.21 14.96
C PHE A 41 -0.39 3.66 14.42
N SER A 42 -1.58 4.24 14.34
CA SER A 42 -1.77 5.63 13.90
C SER A 42 -1.04 6.62 14.81
N VAL A 43 -1.14 6.43 16.12
CA VAL A 43 -0.40 7.21 17.12
C VAL A 43 1.10 7.06 16.91
N SER A 44 1.60 5.84 16.68
CA SER A 44 3.04 5.60 16.48
C SER A 44 3.57 6.31 15.23
N ILE A 45 2.83 6.32 14.12
CA ILE A 45 3.21 7.05 12.90
C ILE A 45 3.27 8.55 13.17
N LEU A 46 2.20 9.15 13.70
CA LEU A 46 2.13 10.58 13.93
C LEU A 46 3.17 11.04 14.97
N LEU A 47 3.35 10.26 16.03
CA LEU A 47 4.34 10.55 17.06
C LEU A 47 5.78 10.42 16.54
N SER A 48 6.05 9.47 15.64
CA SER A 48 7.37 9.33 15.01
C SER A 48 7.79 10.59 14.27
N GLN A 49 6.85 11.30 13.64
CA GLN A 49 7.12 12.56 12.94
C GLN A 49 7.50 13.69 13.88
N ALA A 50 7.05 13.65 15.14
CA ALA A 50 7.42 14.62 16.17
C ALA A 50 8.72 14.25 16.88
N LEU A 51 8.90 12.96 17.22
CA LEU A 51 10.02 12.47 18.03
C LEU A 51 11.31 12.25 17.24
N VAL A 52 11.22 11.77 15.99
CA VAL A 52 12.41 11.45 15.20
C VAL A 52 13.28 12.66 14.91
N PRO A 53 12.75 13.83 14.48
CA PRO A 53 13.57 15.02 14.27
C PRO A 53 14.27 15.54 15.54
N SER A 54 13.67 15.29 16.71
CA SER A 54 14.22 15.71 18.01
C SER A 54 15.11 14.66 18.67
N SER A 55 15.25 13.47 18.07
CA SER A 55 16.06 12.38 18.62
C SER A 55 17.56 12.68 18.53
N THR A 56 18.26 12.61 19.65
CA THR A 56 19.71 12.87 19.74
C THR A 56 20.57 11.70 19.26
N TYR A 57 20.00 10.48 19.14
CA TYR A 57 20.78 9.27 18.82
C TYR A 57 20.40 8.65 17.48
N LEU A 58 19.11 8.40 17.22
CA LEU A 58 18.68 7.64 16.04
C LEU A 58 18.95 8.40 14.74
N LEU A 59 18.47 9.64 14.66
CA LEU A 59 18.58 10.43 13.45
C LEU A 59 20.06 10.70 13.06
N PRO A 60 20.96 11.18 13.98
CA PRO A 60 22.35 11.40 13.62
C PRO A 60 23.09 10.12 13.23
N THR A 61 22.81 8.99 13.90
CA THR A 61 23.46 7.72 13.59
C THR A 61 23.09 7.25 12.17
N VAL A 62 21.80 7.27 11.82
CA VAL A 62 21.33 6.90 10.49
C VAL A 62 21.85 7.89 9.44
N TYR A 63 21.82 9.17 9.72
CA TYR A 63 22.32 10.22 8.83
C TYR A 63 23.81 10.04 8.50
N ASN A 64 24.65 9.84 9.50
CA ASN A 64 26.08 9.63 9.29
C ASN A 64 26.40 8.34 8.53
N ARG A 65 25.68 7.25 8.82
CA ARG A 65 25.84 5.98 8.08
C ARG A 65 25.44 6.14 6.62
N LEU A 66 24.33 6.81 6.36
CA LEU A 66 23.84 7.03 5.00
C LEU A 66 24.77 8.00 4.24
N GLN A 67 25.28 9.04 4.91
CA GLN A 67 26.27 9.96 4.34
C GLN A 67 27.54 9.23 3.92
N ASN A 68 28.05 8.31 4.74
CA ASN A 68 29.22 7.49 4.41
C ASN A 68 28.95 6.56 3.22
N LEU A 69 27.73 6.01 3.11
CA LEU A 69 27.32 5.21 1.95
C LEU A 69 27.28 6.06 0.67
N PHE A 70 26.74 7.26 0.73
CA PHE A 70 26.70 8.17 -0.42
C PHE A 70 28.09 8.61 -0.85
N LEU A 71 29.00 8.89 0.11
CA LEU A 71 30.41 9.16 -0.16
C LEU A 71 31.10 7.98 -0.85
N ALA A 72 30.92 6.77 -0.31
CA ALA A 72 31.49 5.56 -0.89
C ALA A 72 30.96 5.26 -2.30
N ALA A 73 29.72 5.65 -2.58
CA ALA A 73 29.08 5.52 -3.90
C ALA A 73 29.45 6.65 -4.88
N GLY A 74 30.24 7.66 -4.45
CA GLY A 74 30.70 8.75 -5.30
C GLY A 74 29.69 9.89 -5.50
N PHE A 75 28.68 10.02 -4.64
CA PHE A 75 27.73 11.13 -4.74
C PHE A 75 28.37 12.46 -4.29
N PRO A 76 28.16 13.56 -5.03
CA PRO A 76 28.66 14.87 -4.65
C PRO A 76 27.92 15.43 -3.44
N LEU A 77 28.54 15.38 -2.26
CA LEU A 77 27.96 15.90 -1.00
C LEU A 77 27.86 17.44 -0.96
N SER A 78 28.52 18.14 -1.87
CA SER A 78 28.44 19.60 -2.02
C SER A 78 27.11 20.07 -2.60
N SER A 79 26.28 19.19 -3.15
CA SER A 79 24.99 19.51 -3.70
C SER A 79 23.93 19.58 -2.59
N GLU A 80 23.20 20.69 -2.49
CA GLU A 80 22.05 20.88 -1.57
C GLU A 80 21.01 19.77 -1.73
N PHE A 81 20.82 19.27 -2.96
CA PHE A 81 19.90 18.17 -3.25
C PHE A 81 20.24 16.90 -2.47
N PHE A 82 21.51 16.47 -2.49
CA PHE A 82 21.91 15.25 -1.77
C PHE A 82 21.90 15.42 -0.27
N THR A 83 22.15 16.62 0.25
CA THR A 83 22.02 16.92 1.67
C THR A 83 20.58 16.81 2.14
N ILE A 84 19.65 17.41 1.40
CA ILE A 84 18.20 17.33 1.70
C ILE A 84 17.71 15.88 1.55
N LEU A 85 18.13 15.17 0.51
CA LEU A 85 17.80 13.78 0.27
C LEU A 85 18.27 12.89 1.41
N ASN A 86 19.53 13.02 1.84
CA ASN A 86 20.10 12.27 2.95
C ASN A 86 19.31 12.51 4.24
N LEU A 87 18.96 13.79 4.55
CA LEU A 87 18.18 14.13 5.71
C LEU A 87 16.78 13.49 5.66
N LYS A 88 16.07 13.61 4.54
CA LYS A 88 14.73 13.05 4.37
C LYS A 88 14.73 11.51 4.44
N LEU A 89 15.70 10.88 3.80
CA LEU A 89 15.85 9.43 3.84
C LEU A 89 16.18 8.94 5.25
N SER A 90 17.06 9.62 5.97
CA SER A 90 17.39 9.33 7.36
C SER A 90 16.18 9.47 8.29
N GLN A 91 15.36 10.51 8.10
CA GLN A 91 14.10 10.68 8.82
C GLN A 91 13.14 9.54 8.54
N THR A 92 12.97 9.15 7.28
CA THR A 92 12.07 8.05 6.86
C THR A 92 12.52 6.72 7.46
N ILE A 93 13.81 6.40 7.40
CA ILE A 93 14.35 5.16 7.97
C ILE A 93 14.17 5.14 9.49
N SER A 94 14.52 6.23 10.18
CA SER A 94 14.38 6.32 11.63
C SER A 94 12.92 6.23 12.08
N SER A 95 12.00 6.86 11.35
CA SER A 95 10.56 6.75 11.58
C SER A 95 10.07 5.31 11.36
N SER A 96 10.54 4.64 10.30
CA SER A 96 10.18 3.25 10.01
C SER A 96 10.67 2.30 11.11
N ILE A 97 11.88 2.49 11.63
CA ILE A 97 12.40 1.68 12.75
C ILE A 97 11.53 1.86 14.00
N PHE A 98 11.12 3.09 14.31
CA PHE A 98 10.25 3.38 15.45
C PHE A 98 8.86 2.77 15.32
N THR A 99 8.27 2.84 14.13
CA THR A 99 6.90 2.36 13.88
C THR A 99 6.81 0.85 13.62
N LEU A 100 7.94 0.18 13.31
CA LEU A 100 7.99 -1.24 12.93
C LEU A 100 7.29 -2.18 13.92
N PRO A 101 7.51 -2.11 15.25
CA PRO A 101 6.82 -3.01 16.19
C PRO A 101 5.30 -2.82 16.17
N PHE A 102 4.82 -1.59 16.05
CA PHE A 102 3.38 -1.28 15.96
C PHE A 102 2.78 -1.74 14.62
N THR A 103 3.57 -1.68 13.55
CA THR A 103 3.16 -2.18 12.23
C THR A 103 3.00 -3.69 12.24
N LEU A 104 3.99 -4.41 12.78
CA LEU A 104 3.98 -5.87 12.82
C LEU A 104 2.89 -6.43 13.73
N THR A 105 2.56 -5.72 14.80
CA THR A 105 1.51 -6.14 15.73
C THR A 105 0.15 -5.54 15.33
N PHE A 106 -0.09 -4.29 15.64
CA PHE A 106 -1.40 -3.66 15.57
C PHE A 106 -1.95 -3.49 14.15
N PHE A 107 -1.11 -3.01 13.22
CA PHE A 107 -1.57 -2.76 11.85
C PHE A 107 -1.92 -4.05 11.10
N LEU A 108 -1.10 -5.09 11.20
CA LEU A 108 -1.38 -6.37 10.56
C LEU A 108 -2.59 -7.07 11.17
N PHE A 109 -2.77 -6.98 12.50
CA PHE A 109 -3.98 -7.49 13.15
C PHE A 109 -5.23 -6.72 12.74
N ALA A 110 -5.15 -5.39 12.61
CA ALA A 110 -6.26 -4.58 12.10
C ALA A 110 -6.65 -5.02 10.67
N LYS A 111 -5.67 -5.14 9.77
CA LYS A 111 -5.92 -5.65 8.40
C LYS A 111 -6.50 -7.06 8.39
N ALA A 112 -5.95 -7.99 9.18
CA ALA A 112 -6.46 -9.35 9.29
C ALA A 112 -7.93 -9.38 9.74
N SER A 113 -8.29 -8.58 10.76
CA SER A 113 -9.65 -8.48 11.29
C SER A 113 -10.63 -7.94 10.26
N VAL A 114 -10.25 -6.89 9.51
CA VAL A 114 -11.09 -6.32 8.44
C VAL A 114 -11.29 -7.33 7.30
N ILE A 115 -10.21 -7.99 6.85
CA ILE A 115 -10.27 -9.00 5.78
C ILE A 115 -11.15 -10.18 6.21
N GLN A 116 -11.01 -10.64 7.45
CA GLN A 116 -11.83 -11.71 8.02
C GLN A 116 -13.31 -11.35 8.04
N ALA A 117 -13.65 -10.14 8.51
CA ALA A 117 -15.03 -9.68 8.56
C ALA A 117 -15.68 -9.64 7.17
N LEU A 118 -14.95 -9.15 6.16
CA LEU A 118 -15.44 -9.06 4.78
C LEU A 118 -15.54 -10.42 4.08
N ASN A 119 -14.81 -11.44 4.55
CA ASN A 119 -14.83 -12.80 3.99
C ASN A 119 -15.81 -13.75 4.71
N ARG A 120 -16.33 -13.37 5.88
CA ARG A 120 -17.23 -14.19 6.72
C ARG A 120 -18.47 -14.71 5.98
N HIS A 121 -18.95 -13.97 4.98
CA HIS A 121 -20.11 -14.37 4.16
C HIS A 121 -19.87 -15.55 3.20
N LYS A 122 -18.63 -16.00 3.01
CA LYS A 122 -18.28 -17.04 2.02
C LYS A 122 -17.85 -18.39 2.61
N GLN A 123 -17.61 -18.48 3.91
CA GLN A 123 -17.13 -19.72 4.55
C GLN A 123 -18.03 -20.15 5.69
N SER A 124 -18.42 -21.42 5.70
CA SER A 124 -19.22 -22.06 6.76
C SER A 124 -18.51 -22.14 8.12
N SER A 125 -17.17 -22.07 8.16
CA SER A 125 -16.38 -21.90 9.38
C SER A 125 -15.37 -20.76 9.18
N PRO A 126 -15.46 -19.66 9.96
CA PRO A 126 -14.51 -18.56 9.84
C PRO A 126 -13.12 -19.02 10.30
N PRO A 127 -12.06 -18.82 9.48
CA PRO A 127 -10.70 -19.09 9.92
C PRO A 127 -10.37 -18.23 11.14
N SER A 128 -9.58 -18.75 12.06
CA SER A 128 -9.11 -17.94 13.19
C SER A 128 -8.26 -16.77 12.67
N CYS A 129 -8.31 -15.63 13.35
CA CYS A 129 -7.54 -14.44 12.96
C CYS A 129 -6.04 -14.73 12.88
N ILE A 130 -5.53 -15.63 13.73
CA ILE A 130 -4.14 -16.09 13.77
C ILE A 130 -3.75 -16.83 12.47
N SER A 131 -4.66 -17.60 11.88
CA SER A 131 -4.42 -18.32 10.62
C SER A 131 -4.23 -17.37 9.43
N ILE A 132 -4.84 -16.18 9.48
CA ILE A 132 -4.69 -15.14 8.45
C ILE A 132 -3.44 -14.30 8.72
N PHE A 133 -3.04 -14.16 9.98
CA PHE A 133 -1.93 -13.31 10.38
C PHE A 133 -0.58 -13.79 9.83
N ASN A 134 -0.28 -15.09 9.90
CA ASN A 134 0.99 -15.65 9.42
C ASN A 134 1.28 -15.37 7.93
N PRO A 135 0.35 -15.65 6.98
CA PRO A 135 0.57 -15.30 5.57
C PRO A 135 0.68 -13.79 5.35
N LEU A 136 -0.07 -12.98 6.13
CA LEU A 136 0.04 -11.52 6.06
C LEU A 136 1.42 -11.04 6.49
N LEU A 137 1.93 -11.55 7.62
CA LEU A 137 3.25 -11.19 8.14
C LEU A 137 4.36 -11.51 7.14
N PHE A 138 4.35 -12.72 6.59
CA PHE A 138 5.35 -13.12 5.59
C PHE A 138 5.26 -12.26 4.32
N THR A 139 4.05 -11.96 3.84
CA THR A 139 3.84 -11.08 2.69
C THR A 139 4.27 -9.64 3.01
N TYR A 140 4.07 -9.15 4.23
CA TYR A 140 4.55 -7.84 4.64
C TYR A 140 6.08 -7.74 4.60
N VAL A 141 6.80 -8.77 5.06
CA VAL A 141 8.27 -8.83 4.97
C VAL A 141 8.72 -8.81 3.51
N CYS A 142 8.11 -9.63 2.64
CA CYS A 142 8.42 -9.62 1.21
C CYS A 142 8.13 -8.25 0.56
N ASN A 143 7.02 -7.60 0.94
CA ASN A 143 6.69 -6.26 0.47
C ASN A 143 7.72 -5.21 0.92
N SER A 144 8.23 -5.32 2.15
CA SER A 144 9.28 -4.43 2.65
C SER A 144 10.55 -4.54 1.80
N ILE A 145 10.93 -5.76 1.43
CA ILE A 145 12.06 -6.00 0.51
C ILE A 145 11.77 -5.41 -0.88
N LEU A 146 10.56 -5.57 -1.40
CA LEU A 146 10.13 -4.98 -2.68
C LEU A 146 10.25 -3.44 -2.66
N ILE A 147 9.78 -2.79 -1.60
CA ILE A 147 9.86 -1.33 -1.46
C ILE A 147 11.31 -0.86 -1.34
N ILE A 148 12.15 -1.55 -0.57
CA ILE A 148 13.58 -1.25 -0.45
C ILE A 148 14.27 -1.41 -1.82
N SER A 149 13.97 -2.48 -2.55
CA SER A 149 14.50 -2.73 -3.89
C SER A 149 14.07 -1.63 -4.88
N ALA A 150 12.79 -1.23 -4.87
CA ALA A 150 12.30 -0.13 -5.70
C ALA A 150 13.01 1.19 -5.40
N ASN A 151 13.21 1.51 -4.12
CA ASN A 151 13.98 2.68 -3.71
C ASN A 151 15.44 2.60 -4.20
N ALA A 152 16.11 1.48 -3.97
CA ALA A 152 17.48 1.28 -4.42
C ALA A 152 17.62 1.43 -5.94
N THR A 153 16.70 0.85 -6.71
CA THR A 153 16.68 0.98 -8.18
C THR A 153 16.49 2.43 -8.61
N ALA A 154 15.58 3.17 -7.98
CA ALA A 154 15.37 4.58 -8.28
C ALA A 154 16.62 5.43 -8.00
N PHE A 155 17.30 5.16 -6.87
CA PHE A 155 18.55 5.84 -6.54
C PHE A 155 19.67 5.50 -7.54
N CYS A 156 19.82 4.24 -7.94
CA CYS A 156 20.80 3.85 -8.94
C CYS A 156 20.55 4.54 -10.28
N LEU A 157 19.28 4.61 -10.73
CA LEU A 157 18.91 5.30 -11.95
C LEU A 157 19.22 6.80 -11.89
N LEU A 158 18.90 7.46 -10.79
CA LEU A 158 19.22 8.87 -10.57
C LEU A 158 20.74 9.09 -10.59
N PHE A 159 21.50 8.25 -9.89
CA PHE A 159 22.95 8.34 -9.85
C PHE A 159 23.58 8.20 -11.23
N ILE A 160 23.19 7.17 -11.99
CA ILE A 160 23.66 6.97 -13.36
C ILE A 160 23.34 8.19 -14.23
N SER A 161 22.12 8.71 -14.11
CA SER A 161 21.65 9.88 -14.88
C SER A 161 22.47 11.14 -14.56
N PHE A 162 22.80 11.39 -13.27
CA PHE A 162 23.62 12.52 -12.87
C PHE A 162 25.06 12.40 -13.39
N ASN A 163 25.71 11.23 -13.21
CA ASN A 163 27.08 11.00 -13.71
C ASN A 163 27.15 11.10 -15.24
N PHE A 164 26.14 10.61 -15.94
CA PHE A 164 26.05 10.72 -17.39
C PHE A 164 25.99 12.17 -17.83
N LEU A 165 25.13 12.98 -17.18
CA LEU A 165 24.98 14.40 -17.52
C LEU A 165 26.28 15.20 -17.25
N GLU A 166 26.94 14.91 -16.14
CA GLU A 166 28.24 15.53 -15.78
C GLU A 166 29.35 15.13 -16.77
N GLY A 167 29.40 13.85 -17.17
CA GLY A 167 30.39 13.34 -18.14
C GLY A 167 30.24 13.95 -19.54
N PHE A 168 29.04 14.38 -19.95
CA PHE A 168 28.80 15.07 -21.22
C PHE A 168 28.98 16.61 -21.14
N GLY A 169 29.37 17.14 -19.99
CA GLY A 169 29.59 18.58 -19.81
C GLY A 169 28.32 19.43 -19.77
N PHE A 170 27.14 18.81 -19.66
CA PHE A 170 25.86 19.52 -19.51
C PHE A 170 25.61 19.98 -18.07
N SER A 171 26.62 20.49 -17.39
CA SER A 171 26.58 20.95 -15.99
C SER A 171 25.85 22.30 -15.80
N SER A 172 25.00 22.71 -16.74
CA SER A 172 24.20 23.91 -16.60
C SER A 172 23.18 23.76 -15.45
N ARG A 173 23.03 24.80 -14.61
CA ARG A 173 22.08 24.83 -13.50
C ARG A 173 20.64 24.47 -13.90
N ASN A 174 20.22 24.88 -15.10
CA ASN A 174 18.90 24.58 -15.63
C ASN A 174 18.72 23.10 -15.96
N ASN A 175 19.75 22.45 -16.54
CA ASN A 175 19.71 21.03 -16.87
C ASN A 175 19.67 20.17 -15.58
N LEU A 176 20.39 20.60 -14.54
CA LEU A 176 20.39 19.91 -13.24
C LEU A 176 19.00 20.00 -12.56
N LEU A 177 18.35 21.16 -12.62
CA LEU A 177 16.99 21.34 -12.11
C LEU A 177 15.98 20.49 -12.88
N LEU A 178 16.08 20.43 -14.21
CA LEU A 178 15.20 19.64 -15.05
C LEU A 178 15.38 18.12 -14.78
N LEU A 179 16.62 17.67 -14.64
CA LEU A 179 16.91 16.27 -14.31
C LEU A 179 16.40 15.92 -12.91
N SER A 180 16.56 16.80 -11.91
CA SER A 180 16.03 16.56 -10.56
C SER A 180 14.51 16.51 -10.55
N ALA A 181 13.83 17.41 -11.29
CA ALA A 181 12.37 17.39 -11.43
C ALA A 181 11.87 16.10 -12.10
N ALA A 182 12.50 15.69 -13.21
CA ALA A 182 12.18 14.43 -13.88
C ALA A 182 12.42 13.22 -12.98
N GLY A 183 13.51 13.24 -12.22
CA GLY A 183 13.82 12.20 -11.23
C GLY A 183 12.80 12.08 -10.11
N ILE A 184 12.30 13.20 -9.58
CA ILE A 184 11.24 13.22 -8.57
C ILE A 184 9.95 12.60 -9.13
N VAL A 185 9.56 12.95 -10.35
CA VAL A 185 8.38 12.38 -11.01
C VAL A 185 8.54 10.87 -11.21
N LEU A 186 9.67 10.43 -11.76
CA LEU A 186 9.97 9.00 -11.96
C LEU A 186 9.93 8.22 -10.64
N TYR A 187 10.59 8.76 -9.61
CA TYR A 187 10.58 8.17 -8.27
C TYR A 187 9.18 8.04 -7.70
N SER A 188 8.36 9.10 -7.84
CA SER A 188 6.98 9.10 -7.34
C SER A 188 6.12 8.04 -8.03
N VAL A 189 6.28 7.85 -9.34
CA VAL A 189 5.55 6.82 -10.10
C VAL A 189 5.97 5.41 -9.70
N LEU A 190 7.27 5.17 -9.56
CA LEU A 190 7.80 3.87 -9.12
C LEU A 190 7.31 3.51 -7.72
N LEU A 191 7.40 4.46 -6.78
CA LEU A 191 6.96 4.26 -5.41
C LEU A 191 5.45 4.06 -5.30
N ALA A 192 4.65 4.84 -6.03
CA ALA A 192 3.19 4.68 -6.05
C ALA A 192 2.78 3.28 -6.54
N ASN A 193 3.38 2.79 -7.62
CA ASN A 193 3.12 1.44 -8.11
C ASN A 193 3.53 0.36 -7.09
N ALA A 194 4.71 0.50 -6.46
CA ALA A 194 5.17 -0.44 -5.44
C ALA A 194 4.22 -0.49 -4.23
N LEU A 195 3.72 0.67 -3.76
CA LEU A 195 2.77 0.77 -2.65
C LEU A 195 1.40 0.17 -2.99
N ILE A 196 0.89 0.39 -4.21
CA ILE A 196 -0.38 -0.19 -4.67
C ILE A 196 -0.26 -1.72 -4.70
N ILE A 197 0.80 -2.26 -5.30
CA ILE A 197 1.06 -3.70 -5.36
C ILE A 197 1.18 -4.27 -3.95
N SER A 198 1.91 -3.60 -3.06
CA SER A 198 2.09 -3.98 -1.66
C SER A 198 0.77 -4.08 -0.90
N ASN A 199 -0.07 -3.04 -0.97
CA ASN A 199 -1.38 -3.05 -0.30
C ASN A 199 -2.30 -4.14 -0.85
N PHE A 200 -2.32 -4.32 -2.18
CA PHE A 200 -3.15 -5.32 -2.83
C PHE A 200 -2.68 -6.75 -2.52
N SER A 201 -1.37 -7.00 -2.49
CA SER A 201 -0.80 -8.32 -2.16
C SER A 201 -1.10 -8.73 -0.72
N LEU A 202 -1.13 -7.78 0.23
CA LEU A 202 -1.54 -8.04 1.61
C LEU A 202 -2.99 -8.50 1.70
N VAL A 203 -3.90 -7.82 1.00
CA VAL A 203 -5.32 -8.23 0.96
C VAL A 203 -5.49 -9.60 0.30
N LEU A 204 -4.77 -9.83 -0.81
CA LEU A 204 -4.79 -11.11 -1.52
C LEU A 204 -4.27 -12.24 -0.62
N SER A 205 -3.17 -12.02 0.08
CA SER A 205 -2.59 -12.97 1.03
C SER A 205 -3.56 -13.37 2.14
N GLY A 206 -4.26 -12.39 2.74
CA GLY A 206 -5.27 -12.66 3.76
C GLY A 206 -6.54 -13.33 3.23
N THR A 207 -6.88 -13.13 1.95
CA THR A 207 -8.11 -13.67 1.35
C THR A 207 -7.91 -15.07 0.78
N GLU A 208 -6.81 -15.33 0.09
CA GLU A 208 -6.54 -16.59 -0.62
C GLU A 208 -5.51 -17.48 0.09
N ARG A 209 -5.00 -17.05 1.25
CA ARG A 209 -3.95 -17.73 2.02
C ARG A 209 -2.66 -18.03 1.24
N SER A 210 -2.46 -17.34 0.11
CA SER A 210 -1.19 -17.36 -0.60
C SER A 210 -0.24 -16.38 0.08
N SER A 211 1.00 -16.77 0.36
CA SER A 211 1.93 -15.95 1.14
C SER A 211 3.16 -15.52 0.33
N GLY A 212 3.75 -14.41 0.74
CA GLY A 212 5.04 -13.94 0.28
C GLY A 212 5.08 -13.54 -1.19
N CYS A 213 6.15 -13.95 -1.88
CA CYS A 213 6.39 -13.57 -3.28
C CYS A 213 5.30 -14.02 -4.24
N LEU A 214 4.64 -15.16 -3.97
CA LEU A 214 3.52 -15.63 -4.78
C LEU A 214 2.31 -14.68 -4.71
N ALA A 215 2.02 -14.13 -3.52
CA ALA A 215 0.97 -13.15 -3.36
C ALA A 215 1.29 -11.85 -4.13
N ILE A 216 2.55 -11.41 -4.09
CA ILE A 216 3.01 -10.22 -4.83
C ILE A 216 2.90 -10.45 -6.34
N LEU A 217 3.40 -11.58 -6.84
CA LEU A 217 3.37 -11.90 -8.26
C LEU A 217 1.92 -11.97 -8.78
N LYS A 218 1.04 -12.64 -8.02
CA LYS A 218 -0.38 -12.72 -8.35
C LYS A 218 -1.06 -11.35 -8.32
N ALA A 219 -0.70 -10.50 -7.35
CA ALA A 219 -1.15 -9.12 -7.28
C ALA A 219 -0.75 -8.33 -8.54
N CYS A 220 0.51 -8.43 -8.99
CA CYS A 220 0.99 -7.80 -10.21
C CYS A 220 0.19 -8.22 -11.44
N VAL A 221 -0.07 -9.52 -11.59
CA VAL A 221 -0.85 -10.06 -12.71
C VAL A 221 -2.29 -9.55 -12.67
N MET A 222 -2.93 -9.53 -11.50
CA MET A 222 -4.32 -9.09 -11.36
C MET A 222 -4.53 -7.59 -11.56
N ILE A 223 -3.53 -6.76 -11.20
CA ILE A 223 -3.58 -5.31 -11.40
C ILE A 223 -3.24 -4.94 -12.84
N ARG A 224 -2.55 -5.80 -13.58
CA ARG A 224 -2.17 -5.56 -14.97
C ARG A 224 -3.42 -5.24 -15.81
N GLY A 225 -3.39 -4.10 -16.52
CA GLY A 225 -4.54 -3.58 -17.28
C GLY A 225 -5.55 -2.76 -16.48
N ARG A 226 -5.41 -2.70 -15.13
CA ARG A 226 -6.30 -1.91 -14.23
C ARG A 226 -5.53 -0.97 -13.30
N THR A 227 -4.29 -0.70 -13.65
CA THR A 227 -3.40 0.18 -12.87
C THR A 227 -3.96 1.58 -12.70
N ALA A 228 -4.61 2.14 -13.74
CA ALA A 228 -5.26 3.44 -13.67
C ALA A 228 -6.39 3.49 -12.64
N THR A 229 -7.22 2.43 -12.57
CA THR A 229 -8.29 2.33 -11.55
C THR A 229 -7.71 2.15 -10.15
N ALA A 230 -6.65 1.33 -10.00
CA ALA A 230 -5.96 1.13 -8.73
C ALA A 230 -5.32 2.43 -8.23
N LEU A 231 -4.71 3.20 -9.11
CA LEU A 231 -4.14 4.51 -8.80
C LEU A 231 -5.23 5.52 -8.42
N ALA A 232 -6.33 5.58 -9.20
CA ALA A 232 -7.47 6.45 -8.91
C ALA A 232 -8.14 6.12 -7.57
N LEU A 233 -8.07 4.86 -7.12
CA LEU A 233 -8.56 4.43 -5.80
C LEU A 233 -7.59 4.81 -4.68
N ALA A 234 -6.29 4.62 -4.87
CA ALA A 234 -5.26 4.89 -3.87
C ALA A 234 -5.04 6.39 -3.63
N LEU A 235 -5.19 7.23 -4.67
CA LEU A 235 -4.91 8.66 -4.62
C LEU A 235 -5.71 9.41 -3.54
N PRO A 236 -7.06 9.32 -3.48
CA PRO A 236 -7.84 10.06 -2.49
C PRO A 236 -7.57 9.60 -1.06
N VAL A 237 -7.29 8.32 -0.85
CA VAL A 237 -6.96 7.77 0.47
C VAL A 237 -5.61 8.29 0.94
N ASN A 238 -4.57 8.23 0.09
CA ASN A 238 -3.25 8.74 0.43
C ASN A 238 -3.27 10.27 0.64
N LEU A 239 -4.07 11.00 -0.14
CA LEU A 239 -4.24 12.44 0.04
C LEU A 239 -4.92 12.76 1.39
N ALA A 240 -5.92 11.98 1.78
CA ALA A 240 -6.57 12.12 3.09
C ALA A 240 -5.60 11.84 4.24
N LEU A 241 -4.80 10.77 4.15
CA LEU A 241 -3.77 10.46 5.15
C LEU A 241 -2.72 11.57 5.24
N ALA A 242 -2.20 12.05 4.11
CA ALA A 242 -1.25 13.16 4.06
C ALA A 242 -1.83 14.45 4.63
N GLY A 243 -3.11 14.73 4.39
CA GLY A 243 -3.82 15.87 4.97
C GLY A 243 -3.92 15.80 6.50
N ILE A 244 -4.19 14.60 7.03
CA ILE A 244 -4.23 14.38 8.50
C ILE A 244 -2.83 14.50 9.11
N GLU A 245 -1.79 13.98 8.43
CA GLU A 245 -0.40 14.15 8.86
C GLU A 245 0.02 15.64 8.87
N ALA A 246 -0.33 16.37 7.84
CA ALA A 246 -0.08 17.81 7.76
C ALA A 246 -0.81 18.58 8.87
N LEU A 247 -2.06 18.20 9.17
CA LEU A 247 -2.83 18.77 10.28
C LEU A 247 -2.15 18.51 11.62
N PHE A 248 -1.67 17.29 11.86
CA PHE A 248 -0.94 16.93 13.07
C PHE A 248 0.34 17.75 13.21
N GLN A 249 1.13 17.86 12.15
CA GLN A 249 2.35 18.68 12.15
C GLN A 249 2.06 20.15 12.43
N TYR A 250 1.03 20.69 11.81
CA TYR A 250 0.66 22.10 12.00
C TYR A 250 0.15 22.40 13.42
N ARG A 251 -0.72 21.54 13.95
CA ARG A 251 -1.38 21.76 15.25
C ARG A 251 -0.53 21.34 16.44
N ILE A 252 0.11 20.20 16.37
CA ILE A 252 0.80 19.58 17.51
C ILE A 252 2.30 19.87 17.48
N VAL A 253 2.97 19.51 16.39
CA VAL A 253 4.45 19.61 16.32
C VAL A 253 4.90 21.07 16.35
N ARG A 254 4.26 21.95 15.58
CA ARG A 254 4.59 23.37 15.56
C ARG A 254 4.30 24.08 16.89
N ALA A 255 3.23 23.71 17.59
CA ALA A 255 2.91 24.26 18.90
C ALA A 255 3.94 23.84 19.96
N SER A 256 4.37 22.56 19.94
CA SER A 256 5.43 22.06 20.81
C SER A 256 6.77 22.78 20.58
N HIS A 257 7.15 23.07 19.34
CA HIS A 257 8.38 23.81 19.02
C HIS A 257 8.33 25.29 19.43
N ARG A 258 7.14 25.88 19.66
CA ARG A 258 6.99 27.25 20.15
C ARG A 258 7.09 27.39 21.67
N GLY A 259 7.46 26.31 22.37
CA GLY A 259 7.63 26.31 23.82
C GLY A 259 6.33 26.35 24.62
N GLN A 260 5.20 26.06 24.00
CA GLN A 260 3.95 25.88 24.72
C GLN A 260 4.03 24.58 25.53
N THR A 261 3.79 24.68 26.84
CA THR A 261 3.69 23.49 27.69
C THR A 261 2.58 22.58 27.17
N PRO A 262 2.81 21.27 27.05
CA PRO A 262 1.81 20.34 26.55
C PRO A 262 0.58 20.38 27.45
N SER A 263 -0.49 21.01 26.96
CA SER A 263 -1.76 21.07 27.67
C SER A 263 -2.54 19.75 27.41
N SER A 264 -3.39 19.35 28.36
CA SER A 264 -4.28 18.19 28.21
C SER A 264 -5.18 18.33 26.97
N LEU A 265 -5.56 19.54 26.61
CA LEU A 265 -6.35 19.84 25.42
C LEU A 265 -5.58 19.52 24.12
N MET A 266 -4.30 19.82 24.07
CA MET A 266 -3.42 19.51 22.93
C MET A 266 -3.23 17.99 22.78
N ALA A 267 -3.12 17.25 23.87
CA ALA A 267 -3.06 15.79 23.85
C ALA A 267 -4.38 15.18 23.33
N LEU A 268 -5.52 15.70 23.76
CA LEU A 268 -6.84 15.28 23.30
C LEU A 268 -7.01 15.52 21.78
N GLU A 269 -6.59 16.70 21.31
CA GLU A 269 -6.61 17.04 19.88
C GLU A 269 -5.72 16.08 19.07
N GLY A 270 -4.51 15.77 19.57
CA GLY A 270 -3.61 14.80 18.94
C GLY A 270 -4.21 13.39 18.87
N MET A 271 -4.89 12.94 19.92
CA MET A 271 -5.60 11.66 19.94
C MET A 271 -6.76 11.64 18.94
N LEU A 272 -7.53 12.73 18.83
CA LEU A 272 -8.61 12.82 17.85
C LEU A 272 -8.09 12.75 16.41
N ILE A 273 -7.01 13.45 16.10
CA ILE A 273 -6.34 13.40 14.79
C ILE A 273 -5.84 11.97 14.48
N ALA A 274 -5.23 11.30 15.47
CA ALA A 274 -4.79 9.92 15.31
C ALA A 274 -5.95 8.94 15.10
N TYR A 275 -7.08 9.18 15.75
CA TYR A 275 -8.30 8.38 15.54
C TYR A 275 -8.87 8.56 14.14
N MET A 276 -8.91 9.79 13.61
CA MET A 276 -9.30 10.04 12.22
C MET A 276 -8.37 9.31 11.24
N TYR A 277 -7.06 9.30 11.51
CA TYR A 277 -6.09 8.54 10.71
C TYR A 277 -6.40 7.04 10.71
N SER A 278 -6.74 6.47 11.87
CA SER A 278 -7.07 5.05 12.02
C SER A 278 -8.34 4.65 11.25
N ILE A 279 -9.36 5.51 11.20
CA ILE A 279 -10.58 5.29 10.40
C ILE A 279 -10.24 5.22 8.92
N ILE A 280 -9.41 6.15 8.40
CA ILE A 280 -9.01 6.14 6.99
C ILE A 280 -8.23 4.88 6.64
N LEU A 281 -7.36 4.37 7.51
CA LEU A 281 -6.64 3.10 7.32
C LEU A 281 -7.58 1.89 7.21
N VAL A 282 -8.63 1.85 8.03
CA VAL A 282 -9.65 0.80 7.95
C VAL A 282 -10.44 0.92 6.64
N LEU A 283 -10.82 2.13 6.24
CA LEU A 283 -11.49 2.39 4.96
C LEU A 283 -10.62 1.99 3.76
N ASP A 284 -9.30 2.29 3.80
CA ASP A 284 -8.34 1.83 2.78
C ASP A 284 -8.35 0.32 2.62
N THR A 285 -8.33 -0.40 3.74
CA THR A 285 -8.36 -1.86 3.73
C THR A 285 -9.67 -2.40 3.15
N ILE A 286 -10.82 -1.80 3.50
CA ILE A 286 -12.14 -2.17 2.94
C ILE A 286 -12.18 -1.90 1.43
N ALA A 287 -11.69 -0.73 1.00
CA ALA A 287 -11.65 -0.33 -0.41
C ALA A 287 -10.79 -1.28 -1.24
N THR A 288 -9.62 -1.64 -0.74
CA THR A 288 -8.71 -2.60 -1.38
C THR A 288 -9.33 -4.00 -1.45
N CYS A 289 -10.06 -4.45 -0.41
CA CYS A 289 -10.81 -5.72 -0.43
C CYS A 289 -11.93 -5.73 -1.47
N ILE A 290 -12.69 -4.63 -1.60
CA ILE A 290 -13.75 -4.51 -2.60
C ILE A 290 -13.16 -4.49 -4.02
N PHE A 291 -12.08 -3.75 -4.21
CA PHE A 291 -11.35 -3.73 -5.48
C PHE A 291 -10.85 -5.12 -5.87
N PHE A 292 -10.24 -5.86 -4.91
CA PHE A 292 -9.84 -7.26 -5.13
C PHE A 292 -11.01 -8.15 -5.58
N LYS A 293 -12.18 -8.06 -4.92
CA LYS A 293 -13.38 -8.82 -5.30
C LYS A 293 -13.83 -8.49 -6.72
N THR A 294 -13.78 -7.21 -7.11
CA THR A 294 -14.12 -6.75 -8.46
C THR A 294 -13.14 -7.30 -9.50
N CYS A 295 -11.83 -7.26 -9.22
CA CYS A 295 -10.82 -7.83 -10.10
C CYS A 295 -10.99 -9.34 -10.30
N LYS A 296 -11.26 -10.07 -9.21
CA LYS A 296 -11.47 -11.51 -9.25
C LYS A 296 -12.71 -11.91 -10.06
N GLN A 297 -13.81 -11.18 -9.89
CA GLN A 297 -15.05 -11.43 -10.62
C GLN A 297 -14.89 -11.23 -12.12
N SER A 298 -14.19 -10.18 -12.55
CA SER A 298 -13.93 -9.96 -13.98
C SER A 298 -12.99 -11.00 -14.58
N SER A 299 -11.98 -11.47 -13.82
CA SER A 299 -11.08 -12.52 -14.31
C SER A 299 -11.80 -13.85 -14.52
N CYS A 300 -12.82 -14.15 -13.72
CA CYS A 300 -13.66 -15.35 -13.94
C CYS A 300 -14.50 -15.20 -15.23
N VAL A 301 -15.07 -14.03 -15.48
CA VAL A 301 -15.86 -13.78 -16.70
C VAL A 301 -14.99 -13.85 -17.96
N ASP A 302 -13.76 -13.32 -17.90
CA ASP A 302 -12.80 -13.39 -19.02
C ASP A 302 -12.35 -14.85 -19.31
N GLN A 303 -12.31 -15.72 -18.30
CA GLN A 303 -12.01 -17.15 -18.48
C GLN A 303 -13.22 -17.92 -19.05
N GLU A 304 -14.43 -17.64 -18.59
CA GLU A 304 -15.65 -18.26 -19.16
C GLU A 304 -15.87 -17.86 -20.62
N GLY A 305 -15.54 -16.62 -21.00
CA GLY A 305 -15.61 -16.16 -22.39
C GLY A 305 -14.52 -16.75 -23.31
N ARG A 306 -13.43 -17.29 -22.75
CA ARG A 306 -12.31 -17.88 -23.51
C ARG A 306 -12.45 -19.37 -23.77
N TYR A 307 -13.27 -20.09 -22.98
CA TYR A 307 -13.53 -21.52 -23.13
C TYR A 307 -15.04 -21.77 -23.11
N PRO A 308 -15.74 -21.67 -24.24
CA PRO A 308 -17.18 -21.94 -24.32
C PRO A 308 -17.53 -23.45 -24.21
N TYR A 309 -16.56 -24.32 -23.93
CA TYR A 309 -16.79 -25.72 -23.77
C TYR A 309 -16.75 -26.17 -22.30
N LYS A 310 -17.92 -26.31 -21.71
CA LYS A 310 -18.09 -27.00 -20.43
C LYS A 310 -18.08 -28.51 -20.73
N ILE A 311 -16.96 -29.17 -20.46
CA ILE A 311 -16.92 -30.65 -20.50
C ILE A 311 -17.66 -31.12 -19.24
N GLU A 312 -18.93 -31.45 -19.36
CA GLU A 312 -19.63 -32.25 -18.37
C GLU A 312 -19.14 -33.69 -18.51
N ILE A 313 -18.27 -34.11 -17.60
CA ILE A 313 -17.98 -35.53 -17.42
C ILE A 313 -19.25 -36.14 -16.80
N ALA A 314 -20.08 -36.76 -17.63
CA ALA A 314 -21.20 -37.56 -17.16
C ALA A 314 -20.63 -38.69 -16.30
N GLY A 315 -21.16 -38.81 -15.06
CA GLY A 315 -20.71 -39.84 -14.11
C GLY A 315 -20.72 -41.24 -14.76
N GLU A 316 -19.62 -41.95 -14.50
CA GLU A 316 -19.38 -43.30 -14.93
C GLU A 316 -20.43 -44.24 -14.30
N ASP A 317 -21.47 -44.59 -15.05
CA ASP A 317 -22.23 -45.82 -14.79
C ASP A 317 -21.38 -47.02 -15.23
N ILE A 318 -20.83 -47.70 -14.24
CA ILE A 318 -20.03 -48.91 -14.40
C ILE A 318 -20.96 -50.06 -14.85
N ASN A 319 -21.42 -50.04 -16.09
CA ASN A 319 -21.92 -51.25 -16.80
C ASN A 319 -22.42 -50.86 -18.20
N ALA A 320 -21.56 -50.60 -19.12
CA ALA A 320 -21.71 -50.87 -20.54
C ALA A 320 -20.68 -50.08 -21.34
N GLY A 321 -19.78 -50.75 -22.00
CA GLY A 321 -18.72 -50.13 -22.81
C GLY A 321 -19.24 -49.49 -24.09
N HIS A 322 -19.72 -48.26 -23.98
CA HIS A 322 -19.87 -47.35 -25.11
C HIS A 322 -19.80 -45.90 -24.61
N VAL A 323 -18.71 -45.23 -24.92
CA VAL A 323 -18.55 -43.78 -24.70
C VAL A 323 -19.31 -43.06 -25.82
N SER A 324 -20.47 -42.47 -25.48
CA SER A 324 -21.20 -41.59 -26.40
C SER A 324 -20.85 -40.13 -26.08
N LEU A 325 -20.08 -39.48 -26.95
CA LEU A 325 -19.83 -38.05 -26.95
C LEU A 325 -21.07 -37.32 -27.51
N LYS A 326 -21.86 -36.71 -26.61
CA LYS A 326 -22.96 -35.83 -27.01
C LYS A 326 -22.46 -34.39 -27.02
N VAL A 327 -22.20 -33.85 -28.21
CA VAL A 327 -21.93 -32.44 -28.44
C VAL A 327 -23.28 -31.74 -28.61
N SER A 328 -23.72 -30.97 -27.62
CA SER A 328 -24.89 -30.09 -27.76
C SER A 328 -24.44 -28.74 -28.34
N HIS A 329 -24.79 -28.50 -29.59
CA HIS A 329 -24.72 -27.23 -30.28
C HIS A 329 -26.00 -26.42 -29.91
N GLU A 330 -25.93 -25.46 -29.02
CA GLU A 330 -26.92 -24.39 -28.96
C GLU A 330 -26.36 -23.18 -29.71
N LEU A 331 -26.93 -22.88 -30.83
CA LEU A 331 -26.79 -21.64 -31.59
C LEU A 331 -27.87 -20.63 -31.17
N PRO A 332 -27.63 -19.32 -31.34
CA PRO A 332 -28.27 -18.21 -30.69
C PRO A 332 -29.73 -17.97 -30.99
#